data_3f83c22c719741ddffb189ac5e6865b8
#
_entry.id   3f83c22c719741ddffb189ac5e6865b8
#
_cell.length_a   1.000
_cell.length_b   1.000
_cell.length_c   1.000
_cell.angle_alpha   90.00
_cell.angle_beta   90.00
_cell.angle_gamma   90.00
#
_symmetry.space_group_name_H-M   'P 1'
#
loop_
_entity.id
_entity.type
_entity.pdbx_description
1 polymer ?
#
loop_
_entity_poly.entity_id
_entity_poly.type
_entity_poly.pdbx_seq_one_letter_code
_entity_poly.pdbx_strand_id
1 'polypeptide(L)'
;SRWVRRGALIAVLAFAAVVTGSPLLGVHVLPIEAAPDSYDTGDLAAALVHVGPHAEGGRVDYAALASDQGSLQRFLATAAVVGPEATPADFPTEASRLAFALNAYNANVLVAVLAHTPIASVHDVRGPLEPTPGFGFFWALKVRIDGRRTNLFDYEHDVVRAFGDARVHAALNCASISCPPLARRPYEASSLDAQLDQAMRQMLALPAQLRVDDDAIRLSAIFDWFAGDFVAHAKRLGLAPPDGRGGDEGWLLAFLLAFTDGELQRSLELGARAGLPLAYAPYDWGLNDVRR
;
A
#
# COMPACT_ATOMS: atom_id res chain seq x y z
N SER A 1 32.95 -29.25 31.54
CA SER A 1 32.02 -30.28 31.99
C SER A 1 30.86 -30.41 31.02
N ARG A 2 30.40 -31.62 30.75
CA ARG A 2 29.35 -31.94 29.72
C ARG A 2 28.00 -31.28 30.00
N TRP A 3 27.70 -30.88 31.20
CA TRP A 3 26.45 -30.26 31.62
C TRP A 3 26.32 -28.79 31.18
N VAL A 4 27.38 -28.04 31.16
CA VAL A 4 27.38 -26.65 30.76
C VAL A 4 27.13 -26.50 29.24
N ARG A 5 27.64 -27.45 28.44
CA ARG A 5 27.43 -27.44 26.98
C ARG A 5 26.00 -27.79 26.59
N ARG A 6 25.30 -28.67 27.36
CA ARG A 6 23.90 -29.01 27.08
C ARG A 6 22.93 -27.89 27.47
N GLY A 7 23.18 -27.22 28.59
CA GLY A 7 22.36 -26.05 28.99
C GLY A 7 22.48 -24.87 28.03
N ALA A 8 23.68 -24.59 27.53
CA ALA A 8 23.89 -23.54 26.53
C ALA A 8 23.23 -23.87 25.18
N LEU A 9 23.27 -25.15 24.75
CA LEU A 9 22.63 -25.57 23.49
C LEU A 9 21.09 -25.51 23.56
N ILE A 10 20.51 -25.87 24.71
CA ILE A 10 19.05 -25.77 24.93
C ILE A 10 18.61 -24.32 25.00
N ALA A 11 19.38 -23.45 25.64
CA ALA A 11 19.08 -22.00 25.69
C ALA A 11 19.19 -21.35 24.31
N VAL A 12 20.17 -21.73 23.49
CA VAL A 12 20.33 -21.23 22.12
C VAL A 12 19.21 -21.76 21.20
N LEU A 13 18.79 -23.01 21.34
CA LEU A 13 17.69 -23.56 20.57
C LEU A 13 16.34 -23.00 21.01
N ALA A 14 16.13 -22.75 22.31
CA ALA A 14 14.92 -22.09 22.81
C ALA A 14 14.87 -20.63 22.37
N PHE A 15 16.00 -19.92 22.36
CA PHE A 15 16.09 -18.55 21.86
C PHE A 15 15.87 -18.50 20.33
N ALA A 16 16.43 -19.44 19.57
CA ALA A 16 16.18 -19.53 18.12
C ALA A 16 14.70 -19.87 17.82
N ALA A 17 14.04 -20.75 18.60
CA ALA A 17 12.63 -21.05 18.44
C ALA A 17 11.71 -19.87 18.79
N VAL A 18 12.07 -19.08 19.82
CA VAL A 18 11.34 -17.85 20.19
C VAL A 18 11.53 -16.76 19.13
N VAL A 19 12.72 -16.65 18.51
CA VAL A 19 12.98 -15.67 17.46
C VAL A 19 12.33 -16.05 16.12
N THR A 20 12.18 -17.35 15.84
CA THR A 20 11.59 -17.84 14.58
C THR A 20 10.09 -18.12 14.64
N GLY A 21 9.51 -18.23 15.84
CA GLY A 21 8.12 -18.62 16.05
C GLY A 21 7.23 -17.56 16.69
N SER A 22 7.75 -16.37 17.01
CA SER A 22 6.92 -15.29 17.56
C SER A 22 6.33 -14.45 16.45
N PRO A 23 5.00 -14.36 16.29
CA PRO A 23 4.37 -13.42 15.36
C PRO A 23 4.75 -11.97 15.66
N LEU A 24 5.19 -11.66 16.88
CA LEU A 24 5.67 -10.34 17.29
C LEU A 24 7.08 -10.00 16.78
N LEU A 25 7.86 -10.98 16.34
CA LEU A 25 9.20 -10.79 15.76
C LEU A 25 9.23 -10.99 14.25
N GLY A 26 8.06 -11.13 13.64
CA GLY A 26 7.74 -10.87 12.26
C GLY A 26 8.67 -11.44 11.20
N VAL A 27 8.74 -12.75 11.06
CA VAL A 27 9.10 -13.35 9.79
C VAL A 27 7.90 -14.18 9.34
N HIS A 28 7.02 -13.61 8.54
CA HIS A 28 6.10 -14.41 7.74
C HIS A 28 6.94 -15.08 6.64
N VAL A 29 7.62 -16.15 6.97
CA VAL A 29 8.07 -17.12 5.98
C VAL A 29 6.91 -18.08 5.83
N LEU A 30 6.05 -17.81 4.88
CA LEU A 30 5.12 -18.85 4.43
C LEU A 30 5.95 -20.04 3.97
N PRO A 31 5.59 -21.29 4.32
CA PRO A 31 6.25 -22.46 3.78
C PRO A 31 6.11 -22.40 2.25
N ILE A 32 7.21 -22.26 1.54
CA ILE A 32 7.25 -22.25 0.09
C ILE A 32 7.17 -23.72 -0.34
N GLU A 33 5.99 -24.17 -0.68
CA GLU A 33 5.87 -25.27 -1.63
C GLU A 33 6.37 -24.75 -2.97
N ALA A 34 7.16 -25.53 -3.70
CA ALA A 34 7.89 -25.14 -4.90
C ALA A 34 7.31 -23.92 -5.63
N ALA A 35 8.08 -22.81 -5.66
CA ALA A 35 7.69 -21.62 -6.41
C ALA A 35 7.57 -21.97 -7.89
N PRO A 36 6.58 -21.45 -8.62
CA PRO A 36 6.51 -21.62 -10.07
C PRO A 36 7.73 -20.98 -10.74
N ASP A 37 8.10 -21.49 -11.90
CA ASP A 37 9.29 -21.04 -12.67
C ASP A 37 9.13 -19.63 -13.25
N SER A 38 7.94 -19.02 -13.20
CA SER A 38 7.65 -17.71 -13.76
C SER A 38 6.66 -16.91 -12.88
N TYR A 39 6.80 -15.58 -12.91
CA TYR A 39 5.86 -14.66 -12.28
C TYR A 39 4.55 -14.58 -13.08
N ASP A 40 3.44 -14.72 -12.37
CA ASP A 40 2.08 -14.65 -12.91
C ASP A 40 1.17 -14.04 -11.83
N THR A 41 0.16 -13.31 -12.25
CA THR A 41 -0.76 -12.59 -11.38
C THR A 41 -2.10 -13.31 -11.15
N GLY A 42 -2.30 -14.49 -11.75
CA GLY A 42 -3.56 -15.23 -11.68
C GLY A 42 -3.98 -15.58 -10.24
N ASP A 43 -3.04 -16.01 -9.43
CA ASP A 43 -3.27 -16.29 -8.00
C ASP A 43 -3.63 -15.02 -7.21
N LEU A 44 -3.00 -13.87 -7.51
CA LEU A 44 -3.39 -12.60 -6.89
C LEU A 44 -4.78 -12.17 -7.37
N ALA A 45 -5.09 -12.33 -8.66
CA ALA A 45 -6.40 -12.02 -9.19
C ALA A 45 -7.52 -12.82 -8.49
N ALA A 46 -7.26 -14.11 -8.21
CA ALA A 46 -8.19 -14.95 -7.45
C ALA A 46 -8.38 -14.45 -6.00
N ALA A 47 -7.33 -13.98 -5.34
CA ALA A 47 -7.44 -13.42 -3.99
C ALA A 47 -8.19 -12.08 -3.97
N LEU A 48 -8.03 -11.25 -5.00
CA LEU A 48 -8.67 -9.93 -5.07
C LEU A 48 -10.18 -9.95 -5.36
N VAL A 49 -10.79 -11.11 -5.62
CA VAL A 49 -12.26 -11.24 -5.73
C VAL A 49 -12.98 -10.87 -4.42
N HIS A 50 -12.27 -10.94 -3.29
CA HIS A 50 -12.77 -10.57 -1.96
C HIS A 50 -12.71 -9.05 -1.68
N VAL A 51 -12.32 -8.24 -2.67
CA VAL A 51 -12.32 -6.77 -2.59
C VAL A 51 -13.64 -6.22 -3.12
N GLY A 52 -14.31 -5.42 -2.31
CA GLY A 52 -15.57 -4.77 -2.65
C GLY A 52 -15.45 -3.65 -3.69
N PRO A 53 -16.57 -3.07 -4.12
CA PRO A 53 -16.60 -1.99 -5.10
C PRO A 53 -15.82 -0.74 -4.65
N HIS A 54 -15.14 -0.05 -5.56
CA HIS A 54 -14.41 1.19 -5.28
C HIS A 54 -15.33 2.31 -4.76
N ALA A 55 -16.56 2.40 -5.28
CA ALA A 55 -17.56 3.37 -4.81
C ALA A 55 -17.92 3.21 -3.33
N GLU A 56 -17.67 2.02 -2.77
CA GLU A 56 -17.85 1.68 -1.36
C GLU A 56 -16.52 1.70 -0.58
N GLY A 57 -15.48 2.33 -1.16
CA GLY A 57 -14.15 2.44 -0.55
C GLY A 57 -13.22 1.25 -0.76
N GLY A 58 -13.58 0.28 -1.63
CA GLY A 58 -12.71 -0.87 -1.93
C GLY A 58 -12.39 -1.71 -0.70
N ARG A 59 -13.37 -1.88 0.20
CA ARG A 59 -13.20 -2.63 1.45
C ARG A 59 -12.98 -4.11 1.19
N VAL A 60 -12.31 -4.80 2.11
CA VAL A 60 -11.92 -6.20 1.98
C VAL A 60 -12.78 -7.09 2.87
N ASP A 61 -13.32 -8.18 2.32
CA ASP A 61 -13.91 -9.25 3.12
C ASP A 61 -12.80 -10.16 3.65
N TYR A 62 -12.20 -9.75 4.76
CA TYR A 62 -11.13 -10.52 5.39
C TYR A 62 -11.58 -11.89 5.90
N ALA A 63 -12.87 -12.08 6.21
CA ALA A 63 -13.36 -13.39 6.64
C ALA A 63 -13.43 -14.37 5.45
N ALA A 64 -13.94 -13.91 4.31
CA ALA A 64 -13.95 -14.70 3.09
C ALA A 64 -12.53 -14.99 2.61
N LEU A 65 -11.66 -13.98 2.59
CA LEU A 65 -10.25 -14.13 2.21
C LEU A 65 -9.51 -15.11 3.15
N ALA A 66 -9.78 -15.09 4.45
CA ALA A 66 -9.20 -16.06 5.41
C ALA A 66 -9.61 -17.51 5.11
N SER A 67 -10.83 -17.72 4.61
CA SER A 67 -11.34 -19.04 4.25
C SER A 67 -10.78 -19.53 2.91
N ASP A 68 -10.28 -18.63 2.06
CA ASP A 68 -9.76 -18.92 0.71
C ASP A 68 -8.41 -18.22 0.47
N GLN A 69 -7.48 -18.35 1.41
CA GLN A 69 -6.18 -17.68 1.33
C GLN A 69 -5.13 -18.41 0.48
N GLY A 70 -5.45 -19.60 -0.05
CA GLY A 70 -4.48 -20.43 -0.78
C GLY A 70 -3.85 -19.74 -1.99
N SER A 71 -4.66 -19.02 -2.77
CA SER A 71 -4.18 -18.24 -3.92
C SER A 71 -3.26 -17.09 -3.49
N LEU A 72 -3.63 -16.33 -2.43
CA LEU A 72 -2.78 -15.29 -1.89
C LEU A 72 -1.43 -15.84 -1.42
N GLN A 73 -1.43 -16.99 -0.76
CA GLN A 73 -0.21 -17.65 -0.27
C GLN A 73 0.69 -18.10 -1.43
N ARG A 74 0.14 -18.68 -2.51
CA ARG A 74 0.93 -19.07 -3.68
C ARG A 74 1.53 -17.86 -4.38
N PHE A 75 0.76 -16.77 -4.57
CA PHE A 75 1.31 -15.54 -5.12
C PHE A 75 2.47 -15.01 -4.28
N LEU A 76 2.31 -14.96 -2.96
CA LEU A 76 3.36 -14.47 -2.05
C LEU A 76 4.59 -15.38 -2.05
N ALA A 77 4.43 -16.70 -2.15
CA ALA A 77 5.53 -17.63 -2.27
C ALA A 77 6.37 -17.35 -3.53
N THR A 78 5.69 -17.08 -4.67
CA THR A 78 6.35 -16.67 -5.91
C THR A 78 7.03 -15.32 -5.76
N ALA A 79 6.31 -14.28 -5.31
CA ALA A 79 6.85 -12.93 -5.15
C ALA A 79 7.99 -12.83 -4.13
N ALA A 80 8.12 -13.83 -3.23
CA ALA A 80 9.24 -13.91 -2.30
C ALA A 80 10.57 -14.28 -2.95
N VAL A 81 10.56 -14.95 -4.10
CA VAL A 81 11.76 -15.49 -4.76
C VAL A 81 11.93 -15.05 -6.22
N VAL A 82 10.85 -14.58 -6.86
CA VAL A 82 10.81 -14.04 -8.23
C VAL A 82 10.52 -12.55 -8.14
N GLY A 83 11.28 -11.73 -8.86
CA GLY A 83 11.07 -10.29 -8.91
C GLY A 83 12.18 -9.55 -9.68
N PRO A 84 12.09 -8.22 -9.80
CA PRO A 84 13.01 -7.43 -10.61
C PRO A 84 14.49 -7.59 -10.29
N GLU A 85 14.84 -7.94 -9.06
CA GLU A 85 16.22 -8.16 -8.63
C GLU A 85 16.62 -9.64 -8.75
N ALA A 86 15.72 -10.55 -8.33
CA ALA A 86 16.00 -11.99 -8.36
C ALA A 86 15.96 -12.57 -9.78
N THR A 87 15.03 -12.11 -10.62
CA THR A 87 14.83 -12.58 -12.01
C THR A 87 14.63 -11.40 -12.98
N PRO A 88 15.64 -10.52 -13.16
CA PRO A 88 15.47 -9.27 -13.91
C PRO A 88 15.03 -9.44 -15.37
N ALA A 89 15.28 -10.60 -15.96
CA ALA A 89 14.85 -10.91 -17.33
C ALA A 89 13.31 -10.95 -17.48
N ASP A 90 12.58 -11.28 -16.41
CA ASP A 90 11.12 -11.34 -16.39
C ASP A 90 10.48 -9.93 -16.23
N PHE A 91 11.29 -8.94 -15.83
CA PHE A 91 10.84 -7.57 -15.56
C PHE A 91 11.65 -6.53 -16.37
N PRO A 92 11.61 -6.59 -17.72
CA PRO A 92 12.49 -5.79 -18.56
C PRO A 92 12.16 -4.29 -18.58
N THR A 93 10.92 -3.92 -18.26
CA THR A 93 10.44 -2.54 -18.33
C THR A 93 10.22 -1.94 -16.93
N GLU A 94 10.25 -0.61 -16.82
CA GLU A 94 9.90 0.09 -15.60
C GLU A 94 8.46 -0.24 -15.18
N ALA A 95 7.53 -0.31 -16.14
CA ALA A 95 6.13 -0.68 -15.89
C ALA A 95 6.01 -2.09 -15.28
N SER A 96 6.78 -3.08 -15.77
CA SER A 96 6.73 -4.44 -15.19
C SER A 96 7.28 -4.47 -13.76
N ARG A 97 8.33 -3.70 -13.47
CA ARG A 97 8.91 -3.58 -12.13
C ARG A 97 7.97 -2.88 -11.16
N LEU A 98 7.35 -1.77 -11.57
CA LEU A 98 6.40 -1.06 -10.72
C LEU A 98 5.12 -1.87 -10.50
N ALA A 99 4.58 -2.53 -11.53
CA ALA A 99 3.41 -3.41 -11.39
C ALA A 99 3.68 -4.54 -10.37
N PHE A 100 4.86 -5.19 -10.47
CA PHE A 100 5.29 -6.17 -9.48
C PHE A 100 5.34 -5.58 -8.07
N ALA A 101 5.96 -4.41 -7.90
CA ALA A 101 6.15 -3.79 -6.60
C ALA A 101 4.81 -3.46 -5.92
N LEU A 102 3.84 -2.92 -6.67
CA LEU A 102 2.49 -2.63 -6.18
C LEU A 102 1.74 -3.90 -5.76
N ASN A 103 1.79 -4.94 -6.60
CA ASN A 103 1.15 -6.21 -6.33
C ASN A 103 1.75 -6.90 -5.11
N ALA A 104 3.07 -6.94 -5.01
CA ALA A 104 3.77 -7.55 -3.89
C ALA A 104 3.49 -6.80 -2.57
N TYR A 105 3.49 -5.46 -2.57
CA TYR A 105 3.15 -4.67 -1.38
C TYR A 105 1.73 -4.98 -0.91
N ASN A 106 0.74 -4.82 -1.78
CA ASN A 106 -0.67 -5.01 -1.42
C ASN A 106 -0.97 -6.44 -0.95
N ALA A 107 -0.39 -7.44 -1.60
CA ALA A 107 -0.54 -8.84 -1.17
C ALA A 107 0.06 -9.08 0.23
N ASN A 108 1.23 -8.47 0.53
CA ASN A 108 1.85 -8.56 1.85
C ASN A 108 1.04 -7.83 2.93
N VAL A 109 0.37 -6.71 2.61
CA VAL A 109 -0.57 -6.06 3.53
C VAL A 109 -1.75 -6.97 3.85
N LEU A 110 -2.36 -7.61 2.83
CA LEU A 110 -3.49 -8.53 3.03
C LEU A 110 -3.11 -9.69 3.95
N VAL A 111 -2.00 -10.37 3.69
CA VAL A 111 -1.58 -11.51 4.53
C VAL A 111 -1.18 -11.06 5.93
N ALA A 112 -0.60 -9.86 6.08
CA ALA A 112 -0.25 -9.30 7.38
C ALA A 112 -1.50 -9.07 8.25
N VAL A 113 -2.61 -8.58 7.66
CA VAL A 113 -3.89 -8.47 8.35
C VAL A 113 -4.43 -9.84 8.75
N LEU A 114 -4.45 -10.81 7.81
CA LEU A 114 -4.93 -12.17 8.09
C LEU A 114 -4.17 -12.84 9.23
N ALA A 115 -2.84 -12.66 9.28
CA ALA A 115 -1.98 -13.23 10.30
C ALA A 115 -2.22 -12.66 11.71
N HIS A 116 -2.83 -11.49 11.81
CA HIS A 116 -3.07 -10.81 13.08
C HIS A 116 -4.57 -10.70 13.43
N THR A 117 -5.46 -11.19 12.57
CA THR A 117 -6.91 -11.19 12.83
C THR A 117 -7.24 -12.03 14.08
N PRO A 118 -8.12 -11.54 14.99
CA PRO A 118 -8.96 -10.34 14.86
C PRO A 118 -8.25 -9.06 15.30
N ILE A 119 -8.22 -8.03 14.44
CA ILE A 119 -7.76 -6.68 14.78
C ILE A 119 -8.82 -5.64 14.38
N ALA A 120 -8.84 -4.51 15.09
CA ALA A 120 -9.71 -3.39 14.77
C ALA A 120 -9.02 -2.34 13.92
N SER A 121 -7.70 -2.32 13.94
CA SER A 121 -6.80 -1.40 13.24
C SER A 121 -5.46 -2.07 13.03
N VAL A 122 -4.73 -1.68 12.00
CA VAL A 122 -3.31 -2.06 11.82
C VAL A 122 -2.44 -1.56 13.00
N HIS A 123 -2.90 -0.57 13.74
CA HIS A 123 -2.26 -0.09 14.97
C HIS A 123 -2.36 -1.07 16.14
N ASP A 124 -3.21 -2.10 16.07
CA ASP A 124 -3.31 -3.13 17.10
C ASP A 124 -2.14 -4.13 17.02
N VAL A 125 -1.44 -4.17 15.87
CA VAL A 125 -0.24 -4.97 15.69
C VAL A 125 0.94 -4.25 16.33
N ARG A 126 1.36 -4.75 17.51
CA ARG A 126 2.41 -4.12 18.32
C ARG A 126 3.78 -4.73 18.06
N GLY A 127 4.79 -3.87 17.97
CA GLY A 127 6.20 -4.26 17.98
C GLY A 127 6.75 -4.38 19.41
N PRO A 128 8.00 -4.88 19.56
CA PRO A 128 8.67 -4.98 20.88
C PRO A 128 8.84 -3.61 21.57
N LEU A 129 9.02 -2.57 20.77
CA LEU A 129 9.05 -1.16 21.18
C LEU A 129 8.09 -0.45 20.20
N GLU A 130 7.06 0.17 20.72
CA GLU A 130 6.06 0.87 19.90
C GLU A 130 6.27 2.39 20.02
N PRO A 131 7.27 2.96 19.31
CA PRO A 131 7.60 4.39 19.40
C PRO A 131 6.49 5.26 18.81
N THR A 132 5.77 4.72 17.83
CA THR A 132 4.61 5.37 17.18
C THR A 132 3.55 4.34 16.85
N PRO A 133 2.25 4.71 16.83
CA PRO A 133 1.19 3.81 16.37
C PRO A 133 1.49 3.25 14.97
N GLY A 134 1.26 1.95 14.77
CA GLY A 134 1.54 1.27 13.48
C GLY A 134 2.98 0.81 13.28
N PHE A 135 3.89 1.12 14.21
CA PHE A 135 5.28 0.67 14.10
C PHE A 135 5.37 -0.85 13.99
N GLY A 136 4.58 -1.59 14.76
CA GLY A 136 4.54 -3.06 14.71
C GLY A 136 4.20 -3.57 13.32
N PHE A 137 3.17 -3.00 12.68
CA PHE A 137 2.68 -3.45 11.37
C PHE A 137 3.61 -3.05 10.21
N PHE A 138 4.08 -1.81 10.17
CA PHE A 138 4.81 -1.31 9.00
C PHE A 138 6.32 -1.52 9.08
N TRP A 139 6.95 -1.46 10.26
CA TRP A 139 8.41 -1.54 10.43
C TRP A 139 8.88 -2.83 11.10
N ALA A 140 8.21 -3.26 12.19
CA ALA A 140 8.69 -4.42 12.94
C ALA A 140 8.36 -5.73 12.21
N LEU A 141 7.20 -5.82 11.57
CA LEU A 141 6.81 -6.95 10.76
C LEU A 141 7.74 -7.07 9.55
N LYS A 142 8.32 -8.26 9.33
CA LYS A 142 9.21 -8.52 8.21
C LYS A 142 8.53 -9.42 7.18
N VAL A 143 8.68 -9.04 5.92
CA VAL A 143 8.18 -9.75 4.76
C VAL A 143 9.34 -10.15 3.84
N ARG A 144 9.12 -11.10 2.96
CA ARG A 144 10.08 -11.45 1.91
C ARG A 144 9.50 -11.07 0.57
N ILE A 145 10.21 -10.23 -0.19
CA ILE A 145 9.84 -9.79 -1.54
C ILE A 145 11.11 -9.80 -2.39
N ASP A 146 11.05 -10.40 -3.58
CA ASP A 146 12.13 -10.33 -4.57
C ASP A 146 13.48 -10.82 -4.01
N GLY A 147 13.47 -11.98 -3.34
CA GLY A 147 14.66 -12.56 -2.72
C GLY A 147 15.13 -11.86 -1.43
N ARG A 148 14.58 -10.69 -1.07
CA ARG A 148 15.01 -9.86 0.06
C ARG A 148 14.06 -9.93 1.24
N ARG A 149 14.63 -9.82 2.44
CA ARG A 149 13.87 -9.56 3.67
C ARG A 149 13.77 -8.06 3.88
N THR A 150 12.55 -7.54 3.94
CA THR A 150 12.23 -6.13 4.13
C THR A 150 11.07 -5.95 5.11
N ASN A 151 10.50 -4.76 5.20
CA ASN A 151 9.25 -4.44 5.86
C ASN A 151 8.41 -3.55 4.93
N LEU A 152 7.14 -3.35 5.27
CA LEU A 152 6.22 -2.61 4.41
C LEU A 152 6.65 -1.15 4.24
N PHE A 153 7.14 -0.51 5.32
CA PHE A 153 7.57 0.89 5.25
C PHE A 153 8.78 1.08 4.33
N ASP A 154 9.86 0.32 4.56
CA ASP A 154 11.08 0.43 3.74
C ASP A 154 10.77 0.07 2.28
N TYR A 155 9.91 -0.95 2.04
CA TYR A 155 9.57 -1.35 0.68
C TYR A 155 8.76 -0.27 -0.05
N GLU A 156 7.83 0.40 0.62
CA GLU A 156 7.11 1.55 0.06
C GLU A 156 8.06 2.69 -0.26
N HIS A 157 8.93 3.07 0.70
CA HIS A 157 9.78 4.26 0.59
C HIS A 157 10.95 4.08 -0.36
N ASP A 158 11.63 2.93 -0.29
CA ASP A 158 12.90 2.70 -1.00
C ASP A 158 12.68 2.06 -2.36
N VAL A 159 11.53 1.37 -2.59
CA VAL A 159 11.25 0.67 -3.84
C VAL A 159 10.11 1.34 -4.59
N VAL A 160 8.88 1.39 -4.02
CA VAL A 160 7.71 1.86 -4.78
C VAL A 160 7.81 3.35 -5.09
N ARG A 161 8.11 4.19 -4.10
CA ARG A 161 8.22 5.64 -4.29
C ARG A 161 9.43 6.07 -5.12
N ALA A 162 10.46 5.22 -5.20
CA ALA A 162 11.66 5.49 -6.03
C ALA A 162 11.35 5.60 -7.53
N PHE A 163 10.23 5.05 -8.01
CA PHE A 163 9.75 5.27 -9.38
C PHE A 163 9.31 6.72 -9.63
N GLY A 164 9.07 7.49 -8.57
CA GLY A 164 8.73 8.91 -8.66
C GLY A 164 7.32 9.17 -9.20
N ASP A 165 6.46 8.18 -9.37
CA ASP A 165 5.08 8.33 -9.81
C ASP A 165 4.14 8.49 -8.61
N ALA A 166 3.63 9.70 -8.37
CA ALA A 166 2.76 9.97 -7.21
C ALA A 166 1.41 9.22 -7.25
N ARG A 167 1.01 8.69 -8.42
CA ARG A 167 -0.21 7.89 -8.53
C ARG A 167 -0.11 6.58 -7.75
N VAL A 168 1.11 6.15 -7.37
CA VAL A 168 1.31 4.98 -6.49
C VAL A 168 0.59 5.14 -5.15
N HIS A 169 0.45 6.38 -4.65
CA HIS A 169 -0.29 6.63 -3.41
C HIS A 169 -1.79 6.32 -3.49
N ALA A 170 -2.37 6.25 -4.70
CA ALA A 170 -3.72 5.75 -4.92
C ALA A 170 -3.77 4.23 -5.19
N ALA A 171 -2.62 3.61 -5.46
CA ALA A 171 -2.49 2.19 -5.78
C ALA A 171 -2.10 1.33 -4.58
N LEU A 172 -1.45 1.92 -3.58
CA LEU A 172 -1.08 1.25 -2.34
C LEU A 172 -2.23 1.29 -1.34
N ASN A 173 -2.46 0.17 -0.64
CA ASN A 173 -3.47 0.07 0.40
C ASN A 173 -2.84 -0.37 1.72
N CYS A 174 -3.02 0.43 2.77
CA CYS A 174 -2.49 0.18 4.11
C CYS A 174 -3.50 -0.51 5.05
N ALA A 175 -4.55 -1.09 4.51
CA ALA A 175 -5.64 -1.75 5.23
C ALA A 175 -6.45 -0.85 6.18
N SER A 176 -6.45 0.47 5.98
CA SER A 176 -7.21 1.42 6.80
C SER A 176 -8.45 1.95 6.06
N ILE A 177 -9.46 2.42 6.79
CA ILE A 177 -10.68 3.02 6.23
C ILE A 177 -10.36 4.24 5.36
N SER A 178 -9.40 5.09 5.79
CA SER A 178 -8.98 6.27 5.03
C SER A 178 -7.97 5.98 3.92
N CYS A 179 -7.55 4.72 3.73
CA CYS A 179 -6.73 4.34 2.58
C CYS A 179 -7.49 4.52 1.26
N PRO A 180 -6.78 4.75 0.15
CA PRO A 180 -7.35 4.59 -1.18
C PRO A 180 -7.96 3.20 -1.36
N PRO A 181 -8.98 3.05 -2.21
CA PRO A 181 -9.58 1.76 -2.50
C PRO A 181 -8.55 0.75 -3.02
N LEU A 182 -8.54 -0.45 -2.46
CA LEU A 182 -7.70 -1.52 -2.99
C LEU A 182 -8.18 -1.90 -4.40
N ALA A 183 -7.25 -2.08 -5.33
CA ALA A 183 -7.56 -2.54 -6.67
C ALA A 183 -8.18 -3.95 -6.65
N ARG A 184 -9.22 -4.17 -7.46
CA ARG A 184 -9.92 -5.47 -7.60
C ARG A 184 -9.24 -6.42 -8.58
N ARG A 185 -8.17 -5.97 -9.22
CA ARG A 185 -7.35 -6.73 -10.17
C ARG A 185 -5.88 -6.38 -9.94
N PRO A 186 -4.98 -7.30 -10.24
CA PRO A 186 -3.56 -7.01 -10.21
C PRO A 186 -3.19 -5.85 -11.15
N TYR A 187 -2.12 -5.17 -10.83
CA TYR A 187 -1.47 -4.22 -11.75
C TYR A 187 -0.69 -5.00 -12.79
N GLU A 188 -0.86 -4.63 -14.06
CA GLU A 188 -0.28 -5.32 -15.21
C GLU A 188 0.60 -4.33 -16.00
N ALA A 189 1.80 -4.74 -16.37
CA ALA A 189 2.76 -3.89 -17.10
C ALA A 189 2.16 -3.24 -18.37
N SER A 190 1.36 -3.99 -19.11
CA SER A 190 0.76 -3.55 -20.38
C SER A 190 -0.32 -2.48 -20.22
N SER A 191 -0.90 -2.34 -19.04
CA SER A 191 -1.99 -1.39 -18.74
C SER A 191 -1.71 -0.52 -17.51
N LEU A 192 -0.50 -0.58 -16.97
CA LEU A 192 -0.16 0.06 -15.69
C LEU A 192 -0.50 1.55 -15.66
N ASP A 193 -0.14 2.29 -16.71
CA ASP A 193 -0.40 3.73 -16.78
C ASP A 193 -1.90 4.04 -16.65
N ALA A 194 -2.73 3.35 -17.42
CA ALA A 194 -4.19 3.49 -17.34
C ALA A 194 -4.76 3.04 -15.98
N GLN A 195 -4.19 1.98 -15.37
CA GLN A 195 -4.61 1.51 -14.05
C GLN A 195 -4.27 2.52 -12.96
N LEU A 196 -3.09 3.16 -13.02
CA LEU A 196 -2.69 4.19 -12.06
C LEU A 196 -3.55 5.46 -12.20
N ASP A 197 -3.83 5.89 -13.42
CA ASP A 197 -4.76 6.99 -13.70
C ASP A 197 -6.15 6.70 -13.14
N GLN A 198 -6.65 5.50 -13.39
CA GLN A 198 -7.95 5.08 -12.88
C GLN A 198 -7.97 5.04 -11.36
N ALA A 199 -6.93 4.49 -10.72
CA ALA A 199 -6.85 4.43 -9.26
C ALA A 199 -6.86 5.84 -8.64
N MET A 200 -6.12 6.80 -9.22
CA MET A 200 -6.10 8.18 -8.76
C MET A 200 -7.47 8.85 -8.92
N ARG A 201 -8.11 8.72 -10.09
CA ARG A 201 -9.46 9.26 -10.31
C ARG A 201 -10.49 8.65 -9.35
N GLN A 202 -10.43 7.34 -9.13
CA GLN A 202 -11.31 6.64 -8.19
C GLN A 202 -11.09 7.09 -6.74
N MET A 203 -9.84 7.29 -6.34
CA MET A 203 -9.51 7.86 -5.02
C MET A 203 -10.14 9.25 -4.89
N LEU A 204 -9.86 10.16 -5.81
CA LEU A 204 -10.31 11.55 -5.75
C LEU A 204 -11.85 11.69 -5.82
N ALA A 205 -12.54 10.75 -6.45
CA ALA A 205 -14.02 10.75 -6.50
C ALA A 205 -14.67 10.45 -5.14
N LEU A 206 -13.93 9.97 -4.14
CA LEU A 206 -14.46 9.70 -2.81
C LEU A 206 -14.43 10.99 -1.96
N PRO A 207 -15.57 11.43 -1.38
CA PRO A 207 -15.62 12.66 -0.56
C PRO A 207 -14.69 12.64 0.66
N ALA A 208 -14.29 11.45 1.14
CA ALA A 208 -13.30 11.30 2.20
C ALA A 208 -11.87 11.64 1.73
N GLN A 209 -11.59 11.61 0.41
CA GLN A 209 -10.28 11.86 -0.15
C GLN A 209 -10.14 13.28 -0.70
N LEU A 210 -11.19 13.78 -1.35
CA LEU A 210 -11.27 15.15 -1.87
C LEU A 210 -12.71 15.62 -1.85
N ARG A 211 -12.97 16.80 -1.27
CA ARG A 211 -14.20 17.55 -1.43
C ARG A 211 -13.95 19.05 -1.32
N VAL A 212 -14.80 19.83 -1.93
CA VAL A 212 -14.78 21.28 -1.86
C VAL A 212 -15.99 21.72 -1.04
N ASP A 213 -15.72 22.31 0.13
CA ASP A 213 -16.73 22.91 1.01
C ASP A 213 -16.73 24.43 0.80
N ASP A 214 -17.68 25.14 1.44
CA ASP A 214 -17.78 26.61 1.29
C ASP A 214 -16.57 27.36 1.88
N ASP A 215 -15.86 26.74 2.84
CA ASP A 215 -14.77 27.35 3.59
C ASP A 215 -13.37 26.80 3.25
N ALA A 216 -13.28 25.62 2.61
CA ALA A 216 -12.01 24.97 2.35
C ALA A 216 -12.10 23.88 1.25
N ILE A 217 -10.97 23.59 0.61
CA ILE A 217 -10.74 22.37 -0.15
C ILE A 217 -10.20 21.33 0.83
N ARG A 218 -10.99 20.30 1.10
CA ARG A 218 -10.62 19.27 2.08
C ARG A 218 -10.01 18.05 1.37
N LEU A 219 -8.85 17.66 1.85
CA LEU A 219 -8.03 16.59 1.32
C LEU A 219 -7.80 15.50 2.37
N SER A 220 -7.58 14.28 1.92
CA SER A 220 -7.01 13.22 2.76
C SER A 220 -5.63 13.64 3.29
N ALA A 221 -5.28 13.19 4.49
CA ALA A 221 -3.95 13.40 5.06
C ALA A 221 -2.81 12.83 4.20
N ILE A 222 -3.09 11.90 3.28
CA ILE A 222 -2.13 11.38 2.30
C ILE A 222 -1.51 12.51 1.48
N PHE A 223 -2.30 13.52 1.10
CA PHE A 223 -1.81 14.66 0.32
C PHE A 223 -0.91 15.61 1.13
N ASP A 224 -1.00 15.59 2.45
CA ASP A 224 -0.07 16.28 3.35
C ASP A 224 1.22 15.47 3.54
N TRP A 225 1.09 14.20 3.90
CA TRP A 225 2.24 13.34 4.19
C TRP A 225 3.18 13.16 2.99
N PHE A 226 2.62 13.09 1.79
CA PHE A 226 3.35 12.86 0.55
C PHE A 226 3.30 14.06 -0.42
N ALA A 227 3.07 15.27 0.10
CA ALA A 227 2.94 16.50 -0.72
C ALA A 227 4.09 16.65 -1.72
N GLY A 228 5.32 16.36 -1.30
CA GLY A 228 6.49 16.46 -2.16
C GLY A 228 6.44 15.57 -3.40
N ASP A 229 5.88 14.35 -3.28
CA ASP A 229 5.76 13.40 -4.39
C ASP A 229 4.74 13.92 -5.43
N PHE A 230 3.60 14.45 -4.98
CA PHE A 230 2.56 15.02 -5.85
C PHE A 230 3.07 16.27 -6.56
N VAL A 231 3.76 17.15 -5.85
CA VAL A 231 4.38 18.37 -6.42
C VAL A 231 5.43 18.01 -7.48
N ALA A 232 6.31 17.06 -7.18
CA ALA A 232 7.33 16.61 -8.12
C ALA A 232 6.71 15.98 -9.37
N HIS A 233 5.66 15.19 -9.20
CA HIS A 233 4.94 14.57 -10.31
C HIS A 233 4.24 15.61 -11.19
N ALA A 234 3.54 16.59 -10.61
CA ALA A 234 2.90 17.69 -11.33
C ALA A 234 3.90 18.47 -12.19
N LYS A 235 5.05 18.78 -11.61
CA LYS A 235 6.15 19.46 -12.33
C LYS A 235 6.68 18.61 -13.50
N ARG A 236 6.87 17.31 -13.30
CA ARG A 236 7.32 16.38 -14.34
C ARG A 236 6.33 16.27 -15.51
N LEU A 237 5.03 16.30 -15.21
CA LEU A 237 3.97 16.31 -16.23
C LEU A 237 3.84 17.66 -16.95
N GLY A 238 4.58 18.68 -16.55
CA GLY A 238 4.47 20.03 -17.13
C GLY A 238 3.14 20.71 -16.84
N LEU A 239 2.45 20.33 -15.75
CA LEU A 239 1.21 20.96 -15.33
C LEU A 239 1.47 22.42 -14.91
N ALA A 240 0.42 23.23 -14.85
CA ALA A 240 0.52 24.61 -14.39
C ALA A 240 -0.37 24.83 -13.16
N PRO A 241 0.13 25.47 -12.10
CA PRO A 241 -0.70 25.89 -10.98
C PRO A 241 -1.87 26.76 -11.45
N PRO A 242 -3.05 26.65 -10.83
CA PRO A 242 -4.18 27.55 -11.10
C PRO A 242 -3.81 29.01 -10.86
N ASP A 243 -4.45 29.92 -11.60
CA ASP A 243 -4.25 31.38 -11.46
C ASP A 243 -4.39 31.83 -9.99
N GLY A 244 -3.43 32.62 -9.51
CA GLY A 244 -3.39 33.10 -8.15
C GLY A 244 -2.92 32.10 -7.08
N ARG A 245 -2.58 30.86 -7.47
CA ARG A 245 -2.06 29.82 -6.56
C ARG A 245 -0.59 29.54 -6.86
N GLY A 246 0.27 29.91 -5.93
CA GLY A 246 1.71 29.69 -6.04
C GLY A 246 2.22 28.61 -5.07
N GLY A 247 3.53 28.37 -5.11
CA GLY A 247 4.19 27.41 -4.21
C GLY A 247 3.74 25.96 -4.39
N ASP A 248 4.00 25.16 -3.38
CA ASP A 248 3.69 23.71 -3.42
C ASP A 248 2.19 23.43 -3.42
N GLU A 249 1.37 24.29 -2.77
CA GLU A 249 -0.09 24.18 -2.82
C GLU A 249 -0.62 24.34 -4.26
N GLY A 250 -0.09 25.28 -5.02
CA GLY A 250 -0.48 25.48 -6.43
C GLY A 250 -0.15 24.27 -7.29
N TRP A 251 1.01 23.65 -7.08
CA TRP A 251 1.40 22.43 -7.77
C TRP A 251 0.54 21.22 -7.36
N LEU A 252 0.20 21.09 -6.07
CA LEU A 252 -0.72 20.06 -5.61
C LEU A 252 -2.10 20.24 -6.24
N LEU A 253 -2.63 21.47 -6.29
CA LEU A 253 -3.90 21.75 -6.97
C LEU A 253 -3.83 21.41 -8.47
N ALA A 254 -2.72 21.73 -9.15
CA ALA A 254 -2.52 21.36 -10.55
C ALA A 254 -2.59 19.83 -10.74
N PHE A 255 -1.95 19.07 -9.83
CA PHE A 255 -2.04 17.62 -9.83
C PHE A 255 -3.49 17.13 -9.65
N LEU A 256 -4.19 17.61 -8.64
CA LEU A 256 -5.58 17.21 -8.36
C LEU A 256 -6.50 17.50 -9.54
N LEU A 257 -6.36 18.66 -10.18
CA LEU A 257 -7.14 19.06 -11.37
C LEU A 257 -6.90 18.13 -12.56
N ALA A 258 -5.68 17.62 -12.73
CA ALA A 258 -5.36 16.71 -13.82
C ALA A 258 -6.04 15.33 -13.70
N PHE A 259 -6.42 14.94 -12.47
CA PHE A 259 -7.05 13.63 -12.18
C PHE A 259 -8.51 13.74 -11.70
N THR A 260 -9.11 14.94 -11.78
CA THR A 260 -10.56 15.15 -11.53
C THR A 260 -11.28 15.46 -12.84
N ASP A 261 -12.60 15.26 -12.85
CA ASP A 261 -13.45 15.59 -13.99
C ASP A 261 -14.83 16.08 -13.52
N GLY A 262 -15.68 16.46 -14.49
CA GLY A 262 -17.08 16.79 -14.28
C GLY A 262 -17.32 17.90 -13.25
N GLU A 263 -18.23 17.66 -12.31
CA GLU A 263 -18.63 18.63 -11.30
C GLU A 263 -17.53 18.84 -10.24
N LEU A 264 -16.84 17.76 -9.85
CA LEU A 264 -15.77 17.84 -8.87
C LEU A 264 -14.63 18.72 -9.38
N GLN A 265 -14.22 18.58 -10.65
CA GLN A 265 -13.19 19.41 -11.26
C GLN A 265 -13.62 20.88 -11.27
N ARG A 266 -14.86 21.18 -11.72
CA ARG A 266 -15.37 22.57 -11.72
C ARG A 266 -15.39 23.18 -10.31
N SER A 267 -15.84 22.42 -9.31
CA SER A 267 -15.85 22.86 -7.91
C SER A 267 -14.44 23.16 -7.42
N LEU A 268 -13.49 22.28 -7.74
CA LEU A 268 -12.08 22.44 -7.37
C LEU A 268 -11.45 23.67 -8.04
N GLU A 269 -11.73 23.90 -9.33
CA GLU A 269 -11.29 25.10 -10.05
C GLU A 269 -11.84 26.38 -9.41
N LEU A 270 -13.14 26.42 -9.09
CA LEU A 270 -13.77 27.56 -8.46
C LEU A 270 -13.20 27.81 -7.07
N GLY A 271 -13.06 26.76 -6.25
CA GLY A 271 -12.46 26.88 -4.92
C GLY A 271 -11.01 27.38 -4.96
N ALA A 272 -10.22 26.87 -5.92
CA ALA A 272 -8.85 27.33 -6.13
C ALA A 272 -8.79 28.82 -6.51
N ARG A 273 -9.62 29.26 -7.45
CA ARG A 273 -9.72 30.68 -7.88
C ARG A 273 -10.24 31.60 -6.77
N ALA A 274 -11.16 31.10 -5.93
CA ALA A 274 -11.67 31.84 -4.77
C ALA A 274 -10.63 31.94 -3.64
N GLY A 275 -9.48 31.27 -3.75
CA GLY A 275 -8.44 31.29 -2.73
C GLY A 275 -8.77 30.43 -1.50
N LEU A 276 -9.69 29.45 -1.60
CA LEU A 276 -10.01 28.57 -0.48
C LEU A 276 -8.76 27.86 0.03
N PRO A 277 -8.54 27.80 1.36
CA PRO A 277 -7.40 27.11 1.95
C PRO A 277 -7.51 25.60 1.75
N LEU A 278 -6.36 24.91 1.70
CA LEU A 278 -6.30 23.47 1.81
C LEU A 278 -6.44 23.06 3.29
N ALA A 279 -7.29 22.09 3.56
CA ALA A 279 -7.48 21.54 4.89
C ALA A 279 -7.40 20.01 4.82
N TYR A 280 -6.66 19.40 5.74
CA TYR A 280 -6.44 17.96 5.75
C TYR A 280 -7.33 17.26 6.77
N ALA A 281 -8.05 16.24 6.33
CA ALA A 281 -8.96 15.49 7.18
C ALA A 281 -8.17 14.57 8.14
N PRO A 282 -8.66 14.33 9.37
CA PRO A 282 -8.13 13.29 10.23
C PRO A 282 -8.14 11.92 9.51
N TYR A 283 -7.09 11.12 9.72
CA TYR A 283 -6.97 9.81 9.09
C TYR A 283 -7.58 8.73 9.97
N ASP A 284 -8.53 7.97 9.42
CA ASP A 284 -9.17 6.85 10.11
C ASP A 284 -8.35 5.56 9.87
N TRP A 285 -7.65 5.13 10.91
CA TRP A 285 -6.84 3.91 10.93
C TRP A 285 -7.65 2.64 11.23
N GLY A 286 -8.97 2.73 11.36
CA GLY A 286 -9.84 1.56 11.47
C GLY A 286 -9.63 0.62 10.29
N LEU A 287 -9.70 -0.69 10.52
CA LEU A 287 -9.52 -1.70 9.48
C LEU A 287 -10.57 -1.54 8.37
N ASN A 288 -10.16 -1.57 7.12
CA ASN A 288 -11.02 -1.47 5.93
C ASN A 288 -11.82 -2.76 5.64
N ASP A 289 -12.34 -3.41 6.69
CA ASP A 289 -13.18 -4.62 6.60
C ASP A 289 -14.61 -4.24 6.14
N VAL A 290 -15.19 -5.03 5.22
CA VAL A 290 -16.58 -4.85 4.75
C VAL A 290 -17.63 -4.92 5.88
N ARG A 291 -17.28 -5.52 7.02
CA ARG A 291 -18.16 -5.68 8.19
C ARG A 291 -18.17 -4.48 9.13
N ARG A 292 -17.51 -3.40 8.78
CA ARG A 292 -17.39 -2.17 9.58
C ARG A 292 -18.06 -0.97 8.97
#